data_9ea331e4b7d744499a378c9deff9d6ee
#
_entry.id   9ea331e4b7d744499a378c9deff9d6ee
#
_cell.length_a   1.000
_cell.length_b   1.000
_cell.length_c   1.000
_cell.angle_alpha   90.00
_cell.angle_beta   90.00
_cell.angle_gamma   90.00
#
_symmetry.space_group_name_H-M   'P 1'
#
loop_
_entity.id
_entity.type
_entity.pdbx_description
1 polymer ?
#
loop_
_entity_poly.entity_id
_entity_poly.type
_entity_poly.pdbx_seq_one_letter_code
_entity_poly.pdbx_strand_id
1 'polypeptide(L)'
;MNLPNPKLLTLRQAVQARRRLQRLRGKFVLTNGVFDLLHPGHTSYLEQARRLAGRRGRLFVALNSDRSVRQLKGPLRPILDEKSRAYNLAQLRSVDGIVIFTRRRLTREILALRPDVYVKAGDYTLATLDPEERSALEAVGARIRFLPFLPGFSTTALIARRKAAGEM
;
A
#
# COMPACT_ATOMS: atom_id res chain seq x y z
N MET A 1 9.31 -15.32 15.36
CA MET A 1 8.76 -16.35 14.45
C MET A 1 8.88 -15.85 13.02
N ASN A 2 9.51 -16.62 12.14
CA ASN A 2 9.68 -16.20 10.73
C ASN A 2 8.52 -16.79 9.92
N LEU A 3 7.43 -16.03 9.76
CA LEU A 3 6.26 -16.46 9.00
C LEU A 3 6.58 -16.43 7.50
N PRO A 4 6.41 -17.53 6.76
CA PRO A 4 6.65 -17.54 5.33
C PRO A 4 5.67 -16.60 4.63
N ASN A 5 6.20 -15.70 3.80
CA ASN A 5 5.41 -14.73 3.06
C ASN A 5 5.87 -14.66 1.59
N PRO A 6 5.28 -15.51 0.72
CA PRO A 6 5.69 -15.58 -0.68
C PRO A 6 5.36 -14.30 -1.48
N LYS A 7 4.48 -13.44 -0.95
CA LYS A 7 4.14 -12.14 -1.57
C LYS A 7 5.05 -11.00 -1.10
N LEU A 8 5.86 -11.20 -0.05
CA LEU A 8 6.82 -10.19 0.40
C LEU A 8 8.07 -10.25 -0.48
N LEU A 9 8.33 -9.18 -1.19
CA LEU A 9 9.38 -9.08 -2.19
C LEU A 9 10.37 -7.97 -1.81
N THR A 10 11.63 -8.17 -2.12
CA THR A 10 12.58 -7.06 -2.21
C THR A 10 12.21 -6.17 -3.40
N LEU A 11 12.66 -4.91 -3.39
CA LEU A 11 12.42 -4.01 -4.54
C LEU A 11 12.95 -4.62 -5.86
N ARG A 12 14.10 -5.29 -5.82
CA ARG A 12 14.68 -5.98 -7.00
C ARG A 12 13.75 -7.07 -7.54
N GLN A 13 13.20 -7.90 -6.66
CA GLN A 13 12.25 -8.96 -7.05
C GLN A 13 10.95 -8.37 -7.60
N ALA A 14 10.46 -7.29 -7.00
CA ALA A 14 9.26 -6.59 -7.48
C ALA A 14 9.47 -5.97 -8.87
N VAL A 15 10.65 -5.39 -9.14
CA VAL A 15 11.02 -4.91 -10.48
C VAL A 15 11.07 -6.06 -11.50
N GLN A 16 11.60 -7.23 -11.12
CA GLN A 16 11.57 -8.41 -11.99
C GLN A 16 10.14 -8.88 -12.27
N ALA A 17 9.29 -8.92 -11.24
CA ALA A 17 7.88 -9.25 -11.38
C ALA A 17 7.15 -8.23 -12.31
N ARG A 18 7.43 -6.93 -12.16
CA ARG A 18 6.92 -5.88 -13.05
C ARG A 18 7.32 -6.11 -14.51
N ARG A 19 8.60 -6.39 -14.77
CA ARG A 19 9.11 -6.66 -16.13
C ARG A 19 8.44 -7.88 -16.76
N ARG A 20 8.24 -8.96 -15.96
CA ARG A 20 7.52 -10.16 -16.42
C ARG A 20 6.07 -9.84 -16.75
N LEU A 21 5.39 -9.07 -15.89
CA LEU A 21 4.01 -8.66 -16.10
C LEU A 21 3.85 -7.82 -17.37
N GLN A 22 4.79 -6.92 -17.64
CA GLN A 22 4.81 -6.07 -18.83
C GLN A 22 4.90 -6.90 -20.12
N ARG A 23 5.77 -7.92 -20.14
CA ARG A 23 5.87 -8.87 -21.27
C ARG A 23 4.55 -9.60 -21.53
N LEU A 24 3.79 -9.90 -20.48
CA LEU A 24 2.46 -10.52 -20.56
C LEU A 24 1.32 -9.52 -20.83
N ARG A 25 1.65 -8.25 -21.10
CA ARG A 25 0.69 -7.15 -21.29
C ARG A 25 -0.30 -7.00 -20.11
N GLY A 26 0.14 -7.34 -18.91
CA GLY A 26 -0.63 -7.17 -17.67
C GLY A 26 -0.39 -5.79 -17.04
N LYS A 27 -1.44 -5.17 -16.51
CA LYS A 27 -1.34 -3.90 -15.79
C LYS A 27 -0.72 -4.08 -14.41
N PHE A 28 0.20 -3.20 -14.07
CA PHE A 28 0.80 -3.11 -12.74
C PHE A 28 0.16 -1.96 -11.97
N VAL A 29 -0.65 -2.29 -10.98
CA VAL A 29 -1.27 -1.34 -10.07
C VAL A 29 -0.44 -1.26 -8.79
N LEU A 30 -0.12 -0.05 -8.35
CA LEU A 30 0.62 0.21 -7.12
C LEU A 30 -0.24 1.05 -6.17
N THR A 31 -0.24 0.67 -4.91
CA THR A 31 -0.71 1.51 -3.80
C THR A 31 0.30 1.51 -2.68
N ASN A 32 0.21 2.46 -1.76
CA ASN A 32 1.01 2.46 -0.54
C ASN A 32 0.18 2.80 0.69
N GLY A 33 0.69 2.41 1.84
CA GLY A 33 0.07 2.75 3.11
C GLY A 33 0.72 2.05 4.30
N VAL A 34 0.25 2.41 5.48
CA VAL A 34 0.71 1.84 6.75
C VAL A 34 0.05 0.49 7.02
N PHE A 35 -1.23 0.34 6.74
CA PHE A 35 -2.03 -0.88 6.94
C PHE A 35 -1.80 -1.50 8.32
N ASP A 36 -1.89 -0.69 9.36
CA ASP A 36 -1.53 -1.09 10.72
C ASP A 36 -2.50 -2.18 11.26
N LEU A 37 -3.74 -1.80 11.54
CA LEU A 37 -4.80 -2.76 11.85
C LEU A 37 -5.71 -2.86 10.62
N LEU A 38 -5.75 -4.05 10.00
CA LEU A 38 -6.66 -4.28 8.88
C LEU A 38 -8.11 -4.24 9.34
N HIS A 39 -8.94 -3.55 8.56
CA HIS A 39 -10.37 -3.40 8.77
C HIS A 39 -11.11 -3.42 7.42
N PRO A 40 -12.44 -3.56 7.38
CA PRO A 40 -13.21 -3.63 6.13
C PRO A 40 -12.92 -2.48 5.15
N GLY A 41 -12.64 -1.28 5.63
CA GLY A 41 -12.23 -0.16 4.78
C GLY A 41 -10.96 -0.44 3.97
N HIS A 42 -9.96 -1.08 4.57
CA HIS A 42 -8.74 -1.49 3.87
C HIS A 42 -8.99 -2.60 2.85
N THR A 43 -9.75 -3.64 3.23
CA THR A 43 -9.99 -4.78 2.35
C THR A 43 -10.83 -4.39 1.14
N SER A 44 -11.90 -3.62 1.33
CA SER A 44 -12.73 -3.07 0.26
C SER A 44 -11.92 -2.20 -0.71
N TYR A 45 -11.09 -1.30 -0.17
CA TYR A 45 -10.20 -0.47 -0.96
C TYR A 45 -9.23 -1.29 -1.83
N LEU A 46 -8.56 -2.29 -1.22
CA LEU A 46 -7.61 -3.14 -1.94
C LEU A 46 -8.30 -3.98 -3.02
N GLU A 47 -9.53 -4.43 -2.79
CA GLU A 47 -10.31 -5.11 -3.81
C GLU A 47 -10.64 -4.20 -5.00
N GLN A 48 -11.08 -2.96 -4.73
CA GLN A 48 -11.33 -1.96 -5.77
C GLN A 48 -10.05 -1.67 -6.58
N ALA A 49 -8.92 -1.45 -5.89
CA ALA A 49 -7.62 -1.25 -6.52
C ALA A 49 -7.21 -2.46 -7.39
N ARG A 50 -7.43 -3.69 -6.90
CA ARG A 50 -7.13 -4.92 -7.65
C ARG A 50 -7.96 -5.04 -8.93
N ARG A 51 -9.22 -4.61 -8.91
CA ARG A 51 -10.09 -4.61 -10.12
C ARG A 51 -9.53 -3.73 -11.24
N LEU A 52 -8.84 -2.62 -10.91
CA LEU A 52 -8.19 -1.76 -11.90
C LEU A 52 -7.05 -2.47 -12.67
N ALA A 53 -6.46 -3.48 -12.08
CA ALA A 53 -5.44 -4.30 -12.75
C ALA A 53 -6.03 -5.21 -13.83
N GLY A 54 -7.31 -5.58 -13.74
CA GLY A 54 -7.95 -6.54 -14.62
C GLY A 54 -7.45 -7.98 -14.43
N ARG A 55 -7.86 -8.88 -15.30
CA ARG A 55 -7.57 -10.32 -15.15
C ARG A 55 -6.08 -10.66 -15.22
N ARG A 56 -5.34 -10.04 -16.14
CA ARG A 56 -3.90 -10.29 -16.37
C ARG A 56 -2.99 -9.45 -15.49
N GLY A 57 -3.51 -8.39 -14.87
CA GLY A 57 -2.72 -7.46 -14.07
C GLY A 57 -2.52 -7.92 -12.63
N ARG A 58 -1.77 -7.11 -11.88
CA ARG A 58 -1.42 -7.36 -10.47
C ARG A 58 -1.50 -6.08 -9.66
N LEU A 59 -1.92 -6.22 -8.40
CA LEU A 59 -1.87 -5.16 -7.39
C LEU A 59 -0.69 -5.41 -6.45
N PHE A 60 0.21 -4.43 -6.39
CA PHE A 60 1.29 -4.42 -5.39
C PHE A 60 1.05 -3.34 -4.35
N VAL A 61 1.42 -3.65 -3.13
CA VAL A 61 1.36 -2.75 -1.98
C VAL A 61 2.78 -2.36 -1.58
N ALA A 62 3.10 -1.08 -1.64
CA ALA A 62 4.27 -0.52 -0.97
C ALA A 62 3.90 -0.23 0.49
N LEU A 63 4.43 -1.03 1.40
CA LEU A 63 4.15 -0.99 2.83
C LEU A 63 5.18 -0.13 3.54
N ASN A 64 4.73 0.86 4.31
CA ASN A 64 5.63 1.65 5.15
C ASN A 64 6.32 0.76 6.20
N SER A 65 7.65 0.84 6.31
CA SER A 65 8.39 0.21 7.41
C SER A 65 8.00 0.82 8.76
N ASP A 66 8.32 0.14 9.85
CA ASP A 66 8.06 0.68 11.20
C ASP A 66 8.77 2.01 11.43
N ARG A 67 10.00 2.14 10.93
CA ARG A 67 10.75 3.40 10.97
C ARG A 67 10.00 4.53 10.25
N SER A 68 9.52 4.28 9.05
CA SER A 68 8.77 5.25 8.26
C SER A 68 7.46 5.64 8.94
N VAL A 69 6.75 4.67 9.55
CA VAL A 69 5.50 4.93 10.29
C VAL A 69 5.74 5.81 11.51
N ARG A 70 6.79 5.53 12.29
CA ARG A 70 7.15 6.38 13.45
C ARG A 70 7.42 7.83 13.05
N GLN A 71 8.08 8.04 11.92
CA GLN A 71 8.32 9.38 11.39
C GLN A 71 7.04 10.10 10.95
N LEU A 72 6.03 9.37 10.49
CA LEU A 72 4.78 9.92 9.98
C LEU A 72 3.70 10.11 11.06
N LYS A 73 3.65 9.21 12.05
CA LYS A 73 2.53 9.09 12.99
C LYS A 73 2.95 9.13 14.47
N GLY A 74 4.22 9.32 14.73
CA GLY A 74 4.77 9.36 16.09
C GLY A 74 5.25 8.02 16.64
N PRO A 75 5.93 8.03 17.81
CA PRO A 75 6.67 6.89 18.34
C PRO A 75 5.80 5.70 18.78
N LEU A 76 4.52 5.96 19.10
CA LEU A 76 3.56 4.91 19.51
C LEU A 76 2.93 4.14 18.35
N ARG A 77 3.37 4.42 17.13
CA ARG A 77 2.89 3.75 15.91
C ARG A 77 4.05 3.14 15.14
N PRO A 78 3.87 2.03 14.43
CA PRO A 78 2.64 1.25 14.28
C PRO A 78 2.34 0.38 15.53
N ILE A 79 1.14 -0.18 15.61
CA ILE A 79 0.75 -1.17 16.65
C ILE A 79 1.35 -2.54 16.29
N LEU A 80 1.22 -2.95 15.03
CA LEU A 80 1.80 -4.19 14.50
C LEU A 80 3.11 -3.87 13.77
N ASP A 81 4.14 -4.69 13.99
CA ASP A 81 5.40 -4.58 13.26
C ASP A 81 5.22 -4.82 11.75
N GLU A 82 6.17 -4.35 10.95
CA GLU A 82 6.10 -4.41 9.50
C GLU A 82 5.99 -5.82 8.93
N LYS A 83 6.55 -6.85 9.61
CA LYS A 83 6.45 -8.25 9.16
C LYS A 83 5.04 -8.79 9.38
N SER A 84 4.45 -8.51 10.54
CA SER A 84 3.05 -8.86 10.86
C SER A 84 2.07 -8.17 9.92
N ARG A 85 2.28 -6.87 9.64
CA ARG A 85 1.46 -6.11 8.68
C ARG A 85 1.57 -6.67 7.26
N ALA A 86 2.78 -6.99 6.82
CA ALA A 86 3.02 -7.62 5.52
C ALA A 86 2.39 -9.02 5.45
N TYR A 87 2.47 -9.81 6.52
CA TYR A 87 1.85 -11.13 6.58
C TYR A 87 0.32 -11.04 6.44
N ASN A 88 -0.31 -10.14 7.18
CA ASN A 88 -1.76 -9.93 7.11
C ASN A 88 -2.21 -9.50 5.70
N LEU A 89 -1.48 -8.57 5.06
CA LEU A 89 -1.75 -8.17 3.67
C LEU A 89 -1.60 -9.33 2.69
N ALA A 90 -0.63 -10.22 2.90
CA ALA A 90 -0.38 -11.34 2.03
C ALA A 90 -1.53 -12.37 2.00
N GLN A 91 -2.33 -12.45 3.08
CA GLN A 91 -3.50 -13.32 3.13
C GLN A 91 -4.65 -12.81 2.25
N LEU A 92 -4.64 -11.54 1.85
CA LEU A 92 -5.68 -10.99 0.99
C LEU A 92 -5.51 -11.46 -0.46
N ARG A 93 -6.60 -11.97 -1.05
CA ARG A 93 -6.63 -12.38 -2.47
C ARG A 93 -6.39 -11.21 -3.42
N SER A 94 -6.75 -10.00 -3.00
CA SER A 94 -6.57 -8.78 -3.77
C SER A 94 -5.12 -8.30 -3.86
N VAL A 95 -4.21 -8.78 -3.01
CA VAL A 95 -2.81 -8.37 -2.99
C VAL A 95 -1.95 -9.43 -3.67
N ASP A 96 -1.20 -9.05 -4.70
CA ASP A 96 -0.33 -9.95 -5.46
C ASP A 96 1.15 -9.84 -5.05
N GLY A 97 1.57 -8.70 -4.49
CA GLY A 97 2.94 -8.49 -4.02
C GLY A 97 3.04 -7.33 -3.03
N ILE A 98 4.05 -7.39 -2.17
CA ILE A 98 4.29 -6.41 -1.11
C ILE A 98 5.76 -6.05 -1.14
N VAL A 99 6.07 -4.75 -1.05
CA VAL A 99 7.42 -4.22 -0.91
C VAL A 99 7.46 -3.30 0.30
N ILE A 100 8.32 -3.58 1.28
CA ILE A 100 8.52 -2.67 2.40
C ILE A 100 9.50 -1.57 1.99
N PHE A 101 9.14 -0.31 2.23
CA PHE A 101 9.99 0.84 2.00
C PHE A 101 10.24 1.62 3.29
N THR A 102 11.46 2.15 3.45
CA THR A 102 11.93 2.74 4.71
C THR A 102 11.98 4.26 4.68
N ARG A 103 11.86 4.86 3.51
CA ARG A 103 11.91 6.31 3.33
C ARG A 103 10.55 6.94 3.65
N ARG A 104 10.54 8.22 3.93
CA ARG A 104 9.31 8.98 4.17
C ARG A 104 8.42 9.01 2.93
N ARG A 105 9.02 9.04 1.73
CA ARG A 105 8.36 9.13 0.43
C ARG A 105 8.61 7.90 -0.42
N LEU A 106 7.67 7.60 -1.29
CA LEU A 106 7.70 6.43 -2.18
C LEU A 106 8.40 6.70 -3.53
N THR A 107 8.99 7.86 -3.72
CA THR A 107 9.57 8.33 -4.99
C THR A 107 10.48 7.30 -5.66
N ARG A 108 11.40 6.70 -4.89
CA ARG A 108 12.33 5.68 -5.39
C ARG A 108 11.61 4.43 -5.94
N GLU A 109 10.64 3.94 -5.19
CA GLU A 109 9.87 2.74 -5.53
C GLU A 109 8.99 3.01 -6.77
N ILE A 110 8.39 4.20 -6.88
CA ILE A 110 7.62 4.63 -8.05
C ILE A 110 8.51 4.61 -9.30
N LEU A 111 9.68 5.26 -9.25
CA LEU A 111 10.60 5.32 -10.38
C LEU A 111 11.13 3.94 -10.78
N ALA A 112 11.38 3.06 -9.81
CA ALA A 112 11.87 1.70 -10.05
C ALA A 112 10.79 0.76 -10.61
N LEU A 113 9.57 0.82 -10.06
CA LEU A 113 8.47 -0.07 -10.40
C LEU A 113 7.69 0.39 -11.64
N ARG A 114 7.67 1.71 -11.92
CA ARG A 114 6.97 2.31 -13.06
C ARG A 114 5.53 1.78 -13.19
N PRO A 115 4.65 2.05 -12.21
CA PRO A 115 3.28 1.55 -12.23
C PRO A 115 2.49 2.11 -13.43
N ASP A 116 1.58 1.29 -13.98
CA ASP A 116 0.63 1.77 -14.99
C ASP A 116 -0.52 2.56 -14.33
N VAL A 117 -0.87 2.17 -13.09
CA VAL A 117 -1.88 2.86 -12.27
C VAL A 117 -1.35 2.96 -10.84
N TYR A 118 -1.43 4.15 -10.28
CA TYR A 118 -1.18 4.40 -8.86
C TYR A 118 -2.48 4.74 -8.16
N VAL A 119 -2.73 4.12 -7.01
CA VAL A 119 -4.00 4.27 -6.30
C VAL A 119 -3.77 4.82 -4.90
N LYS A 120 -4.56 5.81 -4.53
CA LYS A 120 -4.68 6.33 -3.16
C LYS A 120 -6.11 6.19 -2.68
N ALA A 121 -6.26 5.99 -1.37
CA ALA A 121 -7.56 5.88 -0.72
C ALA A 121 -7.94 7.18 -0.01
N GLY A 122 -9.25 7.46 0.12
CA GLY A 122 -9.80 8.52 0.93
C GLY A 122 -9.81 9.90 0.29
N ASP A 123 -9.55 10.91 1.10
CA ASP A 123 -9.69 12.32 0.72
C ASP A 123 -8.50 12.89 -0.04
N TYR A 124 -7.64 12.02 -0.59
CA TYR A 124 -6.53 12.46 -1.41
C TYR A 124 -7.01 13.06 -2.72
N THR A 125 -6.38 14.14 -3.12
CA THR A 125 -6.52 14.80 -4.41
C THR A 125 -5.14 14.98 -5.04
N LEU A 126 -5.09 15.43 -6.28
CA LEU A 126 -3.81 15.78 -6.91
C LEU A 126 -3.08 16.89 -6.15
N ALA A 127 -3.82 17.80 -5.50
CA ALA A 127 -3.26 18.90 -4.72
C ALA A 127 -2.68 18.45 -3.37
N THR A 128 -3.24 17.40 -2.77
CA THR A 128 -2.79 16.87 -1.46
C THR A 128 -1.79 15.73 -1.58
N LEU A 129 -1.53 15.24 -2.80
CA LEU A 129 -0.47 14.26 -3.03
C LEU A 129 0.90 14.93 -2.85
N ASP A 130 1.83 14.21 -2.21
CA ASP A 130 3.20 14.73 -2.05
C ASP A 130 3.79 15.13 -3.41
N PRO A 131 4.35 16.35 -3.55
CA PRO A 131 4.82 16.86 -4.84
C PRO A 131 5.91 16.01 -5.50
N GLU A 132 6.81 15.40 -4.71
CA GLU A 132 7.87 14.54 -5.25
C GLU A 132 7.30 13.18 -5.74
N GLU A 133 6.35 12.61 -4.99
CA GLU A 133 5.65 11.39 -5.43
C GLU A 133 4.83 11.67 -6.70
N ARG A 134 4.16 12.82 -6.76
CA ARG A 134 3.41 13.26 -7.95
C ARG A 134 4.32 13.40 -9.16
N SER A 135 5.43 14.13 -9.02
CA SER A 135 6.41 14.31 -10.10
C SER A 135 6.97 12.96 -10.60
N ALA A 136 7.28 12.05 -9.67
CA ALA A 136 7.74 10.69 -10.02
C ALA A 136 6.68 9.89 -10.79
N LEU A 137 5.40 9.99 -10.39
CA LEU A 137 4.29 9.33 -11.09
C LEU A 137 4.08 9.89 -12.49
N GLU A 138 4.16 11.21 -12.66
CA GLU A 138 4.09 11.88 -13.95
C GLU A 138 5.28 11.45 -14.85
N ALA A 139 6.50 11.43 -14.32
CA ALA A 139 7.70 11.02 -15.05
C ALA A 139 7.65 9.56 -15.56
N VAL A 140 6.93 8.67 -14.87
CA VAL A 140 6.76 7.28 -15.33
C VAL A 140 5.48 7.06 -16.14
N GLY A 141 4.65 8.09 -16.33
CA GLY A 141 3.39 8.02 -17.07
C GLY A 141 2.28 7.25 -16.35
N ALA A 142 2.32 7.20 -15.01
CA ALA A 142 1.34 6.49 -14.23
C ALA A 142 -0.01 7.22 -14.20
N ARG A 143 -1.11 6.47 -14.34
CA ARG A 143 -2.46 7.02 -14.12
C ARG A 143 -2.75 7.05 -12.63
N ILE A 144 -3.04 8.22 -12.07
CA ILE A 144 -3.41 8.36 -10.65
C ILE A 144 -4.91 8.15 -10.50
N ARG A 145 -5.32 7.34 -9.53
CA ARG A 145 -6.72 7.08 -9.18
C ARG A 145 -6.93 7.25 -7.68
N PHE A 146 -7.97 7.99 -7.33
CA PHE A 146 -8.43 8.14 -5.95
C PHE A 146 -9.68 7.29 -5.77
N LEU A 147 -9.66 6.41 -4.77
CA LEU A 147 -10.79 5.53 -4.48
C LEU A 147 -11.39 5.92 -3.13
N PRO A 148 -12.72 5.95 -3.00
CA PRO A 148 -13.38 6.29 -1.75
C PRO A 148 -13.10 5.25 -0.67
N PHE A 149 -13.03 5.70 0.57
CA PHE A 149 -13.06 4.81 1.73
C PHE A 149 -14.48 4.29 1.96
N LEU A 150 -14.56 3.08 2.49
CA LEU A 150 -15.80 2.58 3.06
C LEU A 150 -16.13 3.41 4.32
N PRO A 151 -17.27 4.13 4.38
CA PRO A 151 -17.62 4.95 5.55
C PRO A 151 -17.63 4.16 6.85
N GLY A 152 -17.26 4.81 7.96
CA GLY A 152 -17.31 4.21 9.30
C GLY A 152 -16.11 3.36 9.70
N PHE A 153 -15.11 3.17 8.84
CA PHE A 153 -13.94 2.36 9.13
C PHE A 153 -12.64 3.18 9.05
N SER A 154 -11.98 3.38 10.19
CA SER A 154 -10.60 3.88 10.24
C SER A 154 -9.87 3.29 11.44
N THR A 155 -8.55 3.09 11.32
CA THR A 155 -7.71 2.60 12.42
C THR A 155 -7.77 3.56 13.63
N THR A 156 -7.82 4.87 13.39
CA THR A 156 -7.94 5.89 14.44
C THR A 156 -9.26 5.75 15.21
N ALA A 157 -10.37 5.56 14.52
CA ALA A 157 -11.67 5.36 15.15
C ALA A 157 -11.72 4.05 15.96
N LEU A 158 -11.10 2.97 15.48
CA LEU A 158 -11.01 1.70 16.20
C LEU A 158 -10.23 1.86 17.52
N ILE A 159 -9.10 2.55 17.48
CA ILE A 159 -8.29 2.82 18.67
C ILE A 159 -9.05 3.71 19.66
N ALA A 160 -9.72 4.76 19.19
CA ALA A 160 -10.52 5.64 20.03
C ALA A 160 -11.65 4.90 20.74
N ARG A 161 -12.35 4.00 20.04
CA ARG A 161 -13.40 3.15 20.65
C ARG A 161 -12.87 2.24 21.75
N ARG A 162 -11.71 1.61 21.57
CA ARG A 162 -11.09 0.75 22.60
C ARG A 162 -10.66 1.55 23.82
N LYS A 163 -10.07 2.73 23.63
CA LYS A 163 -9.74 3.62 24.76
C LYS A 163 -10.98 4.04 25.55
N ALA A 164 -12.06 4.38 24.87
CA ALA A 164 -13.32 4.73 25.49
C ALA A 164 -13.98 3.56 26.25
N ALA A 165 -13.72 2.30 25.83
CA ALA A 165 -14.20 1.10 26.50
C ALA A 165 -13.33 0.67 27.70
N GLY A 166 -12.24 1.41 28.03
CA GLY A 166 -11.36 1.08 29.16
C GLY A 166 -10.50 -0.18 28.97
N GLU A 167 -10.34 -0.66 27.73
CA GLU A 167 -9.63 -1.90 27.38
C GLU A 167 -8.15 -1.71 27.03
N MET A 168 -7.56 -0.56 27.41
CA MET A 168 -6.12 -0.27 27.26
C MET A 168 -5.57 0.47 28.45
#